data_510502cb10e70b870d644283ad37a9b8
#
_entry.id   510502cb10e70b870d644283ad37a9b8
#
_cell.length_a   1.000
_cell.length_b   1.000
_cell.length_c   1.000
_cell.angle_alpha   90.00
_cell.angle_beta   90.00
_cell.angle_gamma   90.00
#
_symmetry.space_group_name_H-M   'P 1'
#
loop_
_entity.id
_entity.type
_entity.pdbx_description
1 polymer ?
#
loop_
_entity_poly.entity_id
_entity_poly.type
_entity_poly.pdbx_seq_one_letter_code
_entity_poly.pdbx_strand_id
1 'polypeptide(L)'
;MKRKLFSTFLFLLVCISAIAGSKIIKITALPKEAAIYVNNNFVGNGYGEFTKPKGKQVAIIRIECNEYKTILTKFYGDDKRQSVSFTLQQDGFYRASAASGIVNKYFTVDIDPQYYSVGENDKVDVSKAWKLLHQVLLNYFSEIATTDFDGGYVQTPWQYKTFTLSEMQVRNRVTIRDISTVSQPAFQIKIESEVAAAAAAKHGEFEAVDRIPKEFEGIVQELQTRIGKVRN
;
A
#
# COMPACT_ATOMS: atom_id res chain seq x y z
N MET A 1 27.11 61.32 -53.38
CA MET A 1 27.02 59.97 -52.83
C MET A 1 27.09 59.97 -51.27
N LYS A 2 26.14 60.57 -50.55
CA LYS A 2 26.15 60.64 -49.07
C LYS A 2 24.76 60.50 -48.43
N ARG A 3 23.77 59.83 -49.08
CA ARG A 3 22.41 59.72 -48.55
C ARG A 3 21.87 58.27 -48.32
N LYS A 4 22.69 57.23 -48.48
CA LYS A 4 22.24 55.81 -48.32
C LYS A 4 22.76 55.10 -47.11
N LEU A 5 23.57 55.73 -46.25
CA LEU A 5 24.12 55.06 -45.03
C LEU A 5 23.26 55.30 -43.77
N PHE A 6 22.26 56.18 -43.80
CA PHE A 6 21.49 56.50 -42.58
C PHE A 6 20.23 55.65 -42.40
N SER A 7 19.77 54.97 -43.49
CA SER A 7 18.56 54.13 -43.42
C SER A 7 18.81 52.71 -42.91
N THR A 8 20.04 52.21 -42.96
CA THR A 8 20.37 50.81 -42.54
C THR A 8 20.63 50.69 -41.04
N PHE A 9 20.91 51.80 -40.35
CA PHE A 9 21.19 51.80 -38.92
C PHE A 9 19.91 51.89 -38.06
N LEU A 10 18.80 52.36 -38.65
CA LEU A 10 17.53 52.47 -37.91
C LEU A 10 16.73 51.17 -37.90
N PHE A 11 17.09 50.15 -38.71
CA PHE A 11 16.39 48.87 -38.77
C PHE A 11 17.00 47.81 -37.84
N LEU A 12 18.19 48.07 -37.26
CA LEU A 12 18.84 47.12 -36.34
C LEU A 12 18.48 47.35 -34.88
N LEU A 13 17.68 48.39 -34.57
CA LEU A 13 17.34 48.73 -33.18
C LEU A 13 15.94 48.27 -32.74
N VAL A 14 15.21 47.53 -33.57
CA VAL A 14 13.83 47.14 -33.27
C VAL A 14 13.68 45.63 -32.93
N CYS A 15 14.76 44.86 -32.94
CA CYS A 15 14.73 43.43 -32.60
C CYS A 15 15.21 43.09 -31.18
N ILE A 16 15.26 44.06 -30.25
CA ILE A 16 15.29 43.75 -28.82
C ILE A 16 13.85 43.68 -28.33
N SER A 17 13.05 42.80 -28.94
CA SER A 17 11.76 42.41 -28.40
C SER A 17 11.99 41.64 -27.12
N ALA A 18 11.63 42.30 -26.01
CA ALA A 18 11.26 41.78 -24.71
C ALA A 18 11.30 40.25 -24.63
N ILE A 19 12.42 39.69 -24.20
CA ILE A 19 12.45 38.44 -23.45
C ILE A 19 11.80 38.83 -22.12
N ALA A 20 10.47 38.88 -22.09
CA ALA A 20 9.73 38.89 -20.85
C ALA A 20 10.06 37.56 -20.19
N GLY A 21 11.06 37.57 -19.31
CA GLY A 21 11.53 36.38 -18.60
C GLY A 21 10.34 35.68 -17.97
N SER A 22 10.03 34.50 -18.45
CA SER A 22 9.00 33.68 -17.87
C SER A 22 9.38 33.42 -16.42
N LYS A 23 8.54 33.89 -15.49
CA LYS A 23 8.79 33.65 -14.05
C LYS A 23 8.75 32.16 -13.76
N ILE A 24 9.79 31.63 -13.17
CA ILE A 24 9.89 30.23 -12.76
C ILE A 24 9.38 30.10 -11.32
N ILE A 25 8.58 29.09 -11.08
CA ILE A 25 8.09 28.70 -9.75
C ILE A 25 8.80 27.42 -9.33
N LYS A 26 9.32 27.42 -8.12
CA LYS A 26 9.96 26.25 -7.50
C LYS A 26 8.95 25.45 -6.70
N ILE A 27 8.97 24.14 -6.85
CA ILE A 27 8.18 23.21 -6.04
C ILE A 27 9.12 22.33 -5.23
N THR A 28 8.83 22.17 -3.95
CA THR A 28 9.47 21.17 -3.11
C THR A 28 8.42 20.22 -2.54
N ALA A 29 8.76 18.94 -2.44
CA ALA A 29 7.89 17.93 -1.86
C ALA A 29 8.67 17.04 -0.87
N LEU A 30 8.00 16.61 0.18
CA LEU A 30 8.46 15.58 1.10
C LEU A 30 7.44 14.44 1.10
N PRO A 31 7.90 13.17 1.07
CA PRO A 31 9.30 12.73 1.03
C PRO A 31 10.01 13.14 -0.27
N LYS A 32 11.35 13.06 -0.27
CA LYS A 32 12.17 13.52 -1.42
C LYS A 32 11.99 12.69 -2.69
N GLU A 33 11.46 11.48 -2.54
CA GLU A 33 11.14 10.54 -3.63
C GLU A 33 9.82 10.88 -4.32
N ALA A 34 9.02 11.81 -3.76
CA ALA A 34 7.73 12.17 -4.30
C ALA A 34 7.85 12.74 -5.71
N ALA A 35 7.19 12.10 -6.67
CA ALA A 35 7.14 12.53 -8.07
C ALA A 35 6.21 13.74 -8.21
N ILE A 36 6.72 14.77 -8.86
CA ILE A 36 6.03 16.05 -9.08
C ILE A 36 5.66 16.16 -10.55
N TYR A 37 4.38 16.43 -10.83
CA TYR A 37 3.86 16.66 -12.17
C TYR A 37 3.18 18.02 -12.23
N VAL A 38 3.39 18.74 -13.33
CA VAL A 38 2.70 19.99 -13.64
C VAL A 38 2.02 19.85 -15.00
N ASN A 39 0.70 20.02 -15.05
CA ASN A 39 -0.13 19.77 -16.24
C ASN A 39 0.16 18.39 -16.86
N ASN A 40 0.26 17.36 -16.04
CA ASN A 40 0.63 15.97 -16.35
C ASN A 40 2.07 15.75 -16.85
N ASN A 41 2.90 16.78 -16.97
CA ASN A 41 4.32 16.64 -17.30
C ASN A 41 5.14 16.43 -16.02
N PHE A 42 5.96 15.39 -15.99
CA PHE A 42 6.90 15.14 -14.91
C PHE A 42 7.95 16.25 -14.86
N VAL A 43 8.18 16.83 -13.67
CA VAL A 43 9.14 17.92 -13.46
C VAL A 43 10.26 17.60 -12.51
N GLY A 44 10.15 16.50 -11.74
CA GLY A 44 11.22 16.02 -10.85
C GLY A 44 10.70 15.25 -9.64
N ASN A 45 11.62 14.69 -8.85
CA ASN A 45 11.33 14.05 -7.57
C ASN A 45 11.77 14.97 -6.42
N GLY A 46 10.89 15.19 -5.45
CA GLY A 46 11.13 16.03 -4.28
C GLY A 46 11.39 17.51 -4.58
N TYR A 47 11.83 17.83 -5.78
CA TYR A 47 12.07 19.18 -6.28
C TYR A 47 11.75 19.25 -7.77
N GLY A 48 11.16 20.36 -8.19
CA GLY A 48 10.87 20.65 -9.58
C GLY A 48 10.69 22.15 -9.82
N GLU A 49 10.70 22.52 -11.09
CA GLU A 49 10.47 23.90 -11.52
C GLU A 49 9.47 23.92 -12.67
N PHE A 50 8.65 24.96 -12.72
CA PHE A 50 7.75 25.16 -13.86
C PHE A 50 7.57 26.64 -14.17
N THR A 51 7.19 26.92 -15.40
CA THR A 51 6.88 28.28 -15.85
C THR A 51 5.55 28.74 -15.24
N LYS A 52 5.56 29.88 -14.57
CA LYS A 52 4.37 30.50 -13.99
C LYS A 52 3.29 30.71 -15.06
N PRO A 53 2.04 30.28 -14.82
CA PRO A 53 0.92 30.58 -15.68
C PRO A 53 0.73 32.10 -15.86
N LYS A 54 0.23 32.52 -17.00
CA LYS A 54 -0.03 33.96 -17.28
C LYS A 54 -1.47 34.34 -16.90
N GLY A 55 -1.62 35.47 -16.26
CA GLY A 55 -2.93 36.05 -15.95
C GLY A 55 -3.86 35.10 -15.21
N LYS A 56 -5.02 34.76 -15.78
CA LYS A 56 -6.02 33.85 -15.20
C LYS A 56 -5.77 32.36 -15.50
N GLN A 57 -4.68 32.01 -16.18
CA GLN A 57 -4.33 30.60 -16.44
C GLN A 57 -3.99 29.88 -15.14
N VAL A 58 -4.14 28.56 -15.15
CA VAL A 58 -3.91 27.69 -14.01
C VAL A 58 -2.97 26.57 -14.41
N ALA A 59 -1.99 26.27 -13.56
CA ALA A 59 -1.22 25.03 -13.60
C ALA A 59 -1.80 24.02 -12.60
N ILE A 60 -2.03 22.80 -13.04
CA ILE A 60 -2.45 21.69 -12.19
C ILE A 60 -1.18 21.00 -11.66
N ILE A 61 -1.01 21.00 -10.35
CA ILE A 61 0.10 20.32 -9.70
C ILE A 61 -0.42 19.02 -9.10
N ARG A 62 0.20 17.89 -9.48
CA ARG A 62 -0.03 16.56 -8.90
C ARG A 62 1.29 16.07 -8.31
N ILE A 63 1.24 15.65 -7.04
CA ILE A 63 2.40 15.13 -6.32
C ILE A 63 2.01 13.77 -5.77
N GLU A 64 2.79 12.74 -6.10
CA GLU A 64 2.52 11.37 -5.71
C GLU A 64 3.78 10.67 -5.22
N CYS A 65 3.61 9.82 -4.23
CA CYS A 65 4.65 8.94 -3.72
C CYS A 65 3.96 7.65 -3.24
N ASN A 66 4.62 6.52 -3.46
CA ASN A 66 4.11 5.25 -2.93
C ASN A 66 3.90 5.36 -1.41
N GLU A 67 2.86 4.74 -0.89
CA GLU A 67 2.47 4.76 0.55
C GLU A 67 1.96 6.12 1.08
N TYR A 68 1.85 7.13 0.23
CA TYR A 68 1.38 8.47 0.60
C TYR A 68 0.15 8.87 -0.20
N LYS A 69 -0.62 9.77 0.37
CA LYS A 69 -1.77 10.37 -0.32
C LYS A 69 -1.29 11.30 -1.42
N THR A 70 -1.82 11.12 -2.62
CA THR A 70 -1.60 12.04 -3.73
C THR A 70 -2.15 13.43 -3.41
N ILE A 71 -1.35 14.46 -3.66
CA ILE A 71 -1.79 15.85 -3.60
C ILE A 71 -2.13 16.28 -5.03
N LEU A 72 -3.36 16.76 -5.23
CA LEU A 72 -3.81 17.41 -6.44
C LEU A 72 -4.25 18.83 -6.11
N THR A 73 -3.57 19.83 -6.69
CA THR A 73 -3.85 21.24 -6.39
C THR A 73 -3.65 22.13 -7.62
N LYS A 74 -4.08 23.38 -7.52
CA LYS A 74 -4.00 24.38 -8.59
C LYS A 74 -3.06 25.51 -8.19
N PHE A 75 -2.24 25.96 -9.12
CA PHE A 75 -1.43 27.16 -9.01
C PHE A 75 -1.91 28.18 -10.01
N TYR A 76 -2.34 29.35 -9.53
CA TYR A 76 -2.93 30.38 -10.36
C TYR A 76 -1.88 31.38 -10.87
N GLY A 77 -2.09 31.94 -12.03
CA GLY A 77 -1.17 32.89 -12.66
C GLY A 77 -1.04 34.22 -11.91
N ASP A 78 -2.03 34.62 -11.11
CA ASP A 78 -2.02 35.80 -10.24
C ASP A 78 -1.38 35.54 -8.86
N ASP A 79 -1.06 34.28 -8.51
CA ASP A 79 -0.36 33.94 -7.27
C ASP A 79 1.00 34.64 -7.21
N LYS A 80 1.30 35.28 -6.09
CA LYS A 80 2.54 36.05 -5.89
C LYS A 80 3.72 35.21 -5.42
N ARG A 81 3.48 33.95 -5.02
CA ARG A 81 4.53 33.04 -4.54
C ARG A 81 5.50 32.70 -5.67
N GLN A 82 6.78 32.57 -5.29
CA GLN A 82 7.86 32.12 -6.20
C GLN A 82 8.25 30.67 -5.91
N SER A 83 7.80 30.14 -4.78
CA SER A 83 8.00 28.76 -4.40
C SER A 83 6.79 28.23 -3.64
N VAL A 84 6.56 26.92 -3.73
CA VAL A 84 5.54 26.18 -2.97
C VAL A 84 6.16 24.91 -2.42
N SER A 85 5.78 24.57 -1.18
CA SER A 85 6.27 23.38 -0.49
C SER A 85 5.10 22.51 -0.08
N PHE A 86 5.24 21.21 -0.27
CA PHE A 86 4.22 20.21 0.06
C PHE A 86 4.85 19.12 0.93
N THR A 87 4.11 18.69 1.95
CA THR A 87 4.43 17.50 2.74
C THR A 87 3.29 16.51 2.56
N LEU A 88 3.57 15.37 1.95
CA LEU A 88 2.58 14.31 1.76
C LEU A 88 2.31 13.63 3.09
N GLN A 89 1.06 13.29 3.30
CA GLN A 89 0.65 12.49 4.45
C GLN A 89 0.67 11.02 4.08
N GLN A 90 1.27 10.18 4.92
CA GLN A 90 1.26 8.74 4.73
C GLN A 90 -0.18 8.22 4.69
N ASP A 91 -0.44 7.31 3.78
CA ASP A 91 -1.74 6.65 3.65
C ASP A 91 -2.09 5.89 4.93
N GLY A 92 -3.36 5.96 5.34
CA GLY A 92 -3.82 5.34 6.59
C GLY A 92 -3.64 3.83 6.60
N PHE A 93 -3.85 3.16 5.46
CA PHE A 93 -3.63 1.72 5.34
C PHE A 93 -2.15 1.37 5.53
N TYR A 94 -1.24 2.05 4.84
CA TYR A 94 0.20 1.81 4.97
C TYR A 94 0.68 2.04 6.41
N ARG A 95 0.19 3.08 7.06
CA ARG A 95 0.51 3.36 8.46
C ARG A 95 0.01 2.30 9.43
N ALA A 96 -1.16 1.70 9.14
CA ALA A 96 -1.81 0.68 9.98
C ALA A 96 -1.42 -0.76 9.62
N SER A 97 -0.58 -0.97 8.61
CA SER A 97 -0.15 -2.28 8.14
C SER A 97 1.37 -2.37 8.00
N ALA A 98 1.88 -3.59 7.93
CA ALA A 98 3.29 -3.88 7.67
C ALA A 98 3.42 -4.82 6.47
N ALA A 99 4.52 -4.70 5.72
CA ALA A 99 4.85 -5.66 4.66
C ALA A 99 5.08 -7.05 5.27
N SER A 100 4.61 -8.09 4.60
CA SER A 100 4.71 -9.46 5.08
C SER A 100 5.00 -10.43 3.94
N GLY A 101 6.11 -11.15 4.03
CA GLY A 101 6.52 -12.13 3.03
C GLY A 101 5.69 -13.42 3.00
N ILE A 102 4.84 -13.65 4.02
CA ILE A 102 4.02 -14.86 4.16
C ILE A 102 2.55 -14.66 3.79
N VAL A 103 2.07 -13.41 3.76
CA VAL A 103 0.68 -13.10 3.41
C VAL A 103 0.38 -13.55 1.97
N ASN A 104 -0.82 -14.07 1.75
CA ASN A 104 -1.31 -14.65 0.50
C ASN A 104 -0.53 -15.87 0.01
N LYS A 105 0.37 -16.42 0.84
CA LYS A 105 1.09 -17.67 0.60
C LYS A 105 0.73 -18.70 1.65
N TYR A 106 0.93 -19.96 1.33
CA TYR A 106 0.85 -21.03 2.32
C TYR A 106 2.17 -21.13 3.08
N PHE A 107 2.07 -21.29 4.38
CA PHE A 107 3.16 -21.69 5.24
C PHE A 107 2.71 -22.86 6.12
N THR A 108 3.65 -23.57 6.72
CA THR A 108 3.39 -24.78 7.50
C THR A 108 3.75 -24.53 8.95
N VAL A 109 2.95 -25.06 9.86
CA VAL A 109 3.24 -25.13 11.31
C VAL A 109 3.34 -26.58 11.69
N ASP A 110 4.56 -27.05 12.00
CA ASP A 110 4.79 -28.39 12.53
C ASP A 110 4.23 -28.45 13.94
N ILE A 111 3.50 -29.50 14.27
CA ILE A 111 2.87 -29.67 15.57
C ILE A 111 3.88 -30.27 16.56
N ASP A 112 4.07 -29.59 17.68
CA ASP A 112 4.93 -30.11 18.72
C ASP A 112 4.44 -31.47 19.27
N PRO A 113 5.35 -32.43 19.56
CA PRO A 113 4.99 -33.81 20.02
C PRO A 113 4.04 -33.89 21.18
N GLN A 114 4.00 -32.90 22.05
CA GLN A 114 3.09 -32.83 23.20
C GLN A 114 1.64 -32.58 22.84
N TYR A 115 1.36 -32.14 21.58
CA TYR A 115 0.03 -31.73 21.12
C TYR A 115 -0.61 -32.70 20.15
N TYR A 116 0.04 -33.80 19.80
CA TYR A 116 -0.55 -34.88 19.02
C TYR A 116 -0.26 -36.25 19.63
N SER A 117 -0.93 -37.28 19.17
CA SER A 117 -0.60 -38.69 19.46
C SER A 117 -0.79 -39.51 18.19
N VAL A 118 -0.06 -40.64 18.13
CA VAL A 118 -0.20 -41.65 17.07
C VAL A 118 -0.83 -42.89 17.71
N GLY A 119 -2.02 -43.24 17.24
CA GLY A 119 -2.76 -44.40 17.70
C GLY A 119 -2.39 -45.69 16.95
N GLU A 120 -3.08 -46.76 17.29
CA GLU A 120 -3.04 -48.00 16.52
C GLU A 120 -3.47 -47.70 15.03
N ASN A 121 -2.87 -48.42 14.09
CA ASN A 121 -3.07 -48.21 12.64
C ASN A 121 -2.59 -46.86 12.08
N ASP A 122 -1.56 -46.27 12.66
CA ASP A 122 -0.93 -45.03 12.21
C ASP A 122 -1.90 -43.82 12.09
N LYS A 123 -2.96 -43.81 12.87
CA LYS A 123 -3.86 -42.66 12.93
C LYS A 123 -3.27 -41.56 13.81
N VAL A 124 -3.05 -40.38 13.25
CA VAL A 124 -2.60 -39.21 14.01
C VAL A 124 -3.81 -38.48 14.60
N ASP A 125 -3.78 -38.26 15.91
CA ASP A 125 -4.77 -37.42 16.59
C ASP A 125 -4.15 -36.07 16.95
N VAL A 126 -4.62 -35.02 16.31
CA VAL A 126 -4.20 -33.62 16.50
C VAL A 126 -5.21 -32.79 17.29
N SER A 127 -6.16 -33.42 17.99
CA SER A 127 -7.27 -32.70 18.66
C SER A 127 -6.82 -31.64 19.67
N LYS A 128 -5.68 -31.86 20.35
CA LYS A 128 -5.09 -30.88 21.26
C LYS A 128 -4.56 -29.67 20.50
N ALA A 129 -3.79 -29.87 19.43
CA ALA A 129 -3.26 -28.81 18.60
C ALA A 129 -4.42 -28.03 17.92
N TRP A 130 -5.46 -28.75 17.47
CA TRP A 130 -6.65 -28.15 16.89
C TRP A 130 -7.37 -27.20 17.85
N LYS A 131 -7.53 -27.59 19.09
CA LYS A 131 -8.11 -26.73 20.12
C LYS A 131 -7.27 -25.47 20.38
N LEU A 132 -5.94 -25.61 20.43
CA LEU A 132 -5.02 -24.48 20.60
C LEU A 132 -5.10 -23.54 19.37
N LEU A 133 -5.19 -24.10 18.17
CA LEU A 133 -5.36 -23.36 16.93
C LEU A 133 -6.60 -22.46 16.97
N HIS A 134 -7.74 -23.01 17.40
CA HIS A 134 -8.99 -22.23 17.56
C HIS A 134 -8.82 -21.10 18.57
N GLN A 135 -8.13 -21.34 19.68
CA GLN A 135 -7.85 -20.31 20.68
C GLN A 135 -6.99 -19.18 20.10
N VAL A 136 -5.95 -19.51 19.31
CA VAL A 136 -5.14 -18.50 18.63
C VAL A 136 -5.99 -17.68 17.68
N LEU A 137 -6.80 -18.32 16.82
CA LEU A 137 -7.65 -17.61 15.86
C LEU A 137 -8.63 -16.65 16.56
N LEU A 138 -9.25 -17.07 17.67
CA LEU A 138 -10.22 -16.26 18.41
C LEU A 138 -9.59 -15.08 19.17
N ASN A 139 -8.25 -15.01 19.29
CA ASN A 139 -7.57 -13.81 19.77
C ASN A 139 -7.55 -12.69 18.73
N TYR A 140 -7.68 -13.03 17.44
CA TYR A 140 -7.58 -12.10 16.32
C TYR A 140 -8.90 -11.91 15.56
N PHE A 141 -9.77 -12.90 15.59
CA PHE A 141 -11.06 -12.89 14.90
C PHE A 141 -12.19 -13.09 15.92
N SER A 142 -13.31 -12.41 15.73
CA SER A 142 -14.46 -12.51 16.62
C SER A 142 -15.14 -13.87 16.58
N GLU A 143 -14.99 -14.61 15.48
CA GLU A 143 -15.62 -15.91 15.26
C GLU A 143 -14.83 -16.76 14.26
N ILE A 144 -15.21 -18.01 14.12
CA ILE A 144 -14.74 -18.94 13.09
C ILE A 144 -15.94 -19.25 12.17
N ALA A 145 -15.77 -18.95 10.87
CA ALA A 145 -16.87 -19.12 9.89
C ALA A 145 -17.13 -20.59 9.56
N THR A 146 -16.06 -21.39 9.46
CA THR A 146 -16.15 -22.80 9.12
C THR A 146 -15.13 -23.57 9.94
N THR A 147 -15.55 -24.66 10.54
CA THR A 147 -14.68 -25.64 11.18
C THR A 147 -15.19 -27.05 10.86
N ASP A 148 -14.30 -27.88 10.37
CA ASP A 148 -14.52 -29.29 10.08
C ASP A 148 -13.28 -30.05 10.56
N PHE A 149 -13.39 -30.67 11.72
CA PHE A 149 -12.29 -31.42 12.32
C PHE A 149 -11.97 -32.70 11.53
N ASP A 150 -13.02 -33.40 11.07
CA ASP A 150 -12.83 -34.67 10.32
C ASP A 150 -12.27 -34.42 8.92
N GLY A 151 -12.68 -33.32 8.27
CA GLY A 151 -12.14 -32.86 7.01
C GLY A 151 -10.85 -32.05 7.14
N GLY A 152 -10.41 -31.78 8.37
CA GLY A 152 -9.15 -31.06 8.64
C GLY A 152 -9.17 -29.61 8.13
N TYR A 153 -10.29 -28.87 8.23
CA TYR A 153 -10.44 -27.55 7.65
C TYR A 153 -10.98 -26.52 8.64
N VAL A 154 -10.33 -25.36 8.70
CA VAL A 154 -10.80 -24.18 9.44
C VAL A 154 -10.68 -22.94 8.59
N GLN A 155 -11.68 -22.08 8.61
CA GLN A 155 -11.64 -20.76 8.00
C GLN A 155 -12.31 -19.71 8.88
N THR A 156 -11.68 -18.55 9.04
CA THR A 156 -12.30 -17.38 9.67
C THR A 156 -13.17 -16.63 8.65
N PRO A 157 -14.15 -15.83 9.08
CA PRO A 157 -14.81 -14.90 8.17
C PRO A 157 -13.84 -13.86 7.65
N TRP A 158 -14.22 -13.15 6.59
CA TRP A 158 -13.54 -11.93 6.20
C TRP A 158 -13.74 -10.85 7.28
N GLN A 159 -12.65 -10.32 7.80
CA GLN A 159 -12.66 -9.16 8.67
C GLN A 159 -12.32 -7.92 7.86
N TYR A 160 -13.19 -6.92 7.90
CA TYR A 160 -13.09 -5.70 7.10
C TYR A 160 -12.59 -4.52 7.91
N LYS A 161 -11.73 -3.70 7.32
CA LYS A 161 -11.30 -2.43 7.88
C LYS A 161 -11.34 -1.34 6.81
N THR A 162 -12.05 -0.25 7.11
CA THR A 162 -12.20 0.87 6.18
C THR A 162 -11.31 2.03 6.57
N PHE A 163 -10.56 2.54 5.61
CA PHE A 163 -9.72 3.72 5.71
C PHE A 163 -10.39 4.88 4.96
N THR A 164 -11.28 5.61 5.65
CA THR A 164 -12.13 6.66 5.04
C THR A 164 -11.33 7.75 4.37
N LEU A 165 -10.19 8.15 4.96
CA LEU A 165 -9.34 9.19 4.39
C LEU A 165 -8.61 8.76 3.12
N SER A 166 -8.35 7.48 2.93
CA SER A 166 -7.71 6.91 1.75
C SER A 166 -8.73 6.35 0.76
N GLU A 167 -10.01 6.38 1.14
CA GLU A 167 -11.09 5.75 0.36
C GLU A 167 -10.81 4.30 0.00
N MET A 168 -10.19 3.57 0.94
CA MET A 168 -9.78 2.17 0.77
C MET A 168 -10.47 1.28 1.81
N GLN A 169 -10.75 0.05 1.41
CA GLN A 169 -11.18 -1.02 2.30
C GLN A 169 -10.23 -2.20 2.19
N VAL A 170 -9.85 -2.76 3.33
CA VAL A 170 -9.00 -3.95 3.45
C VAL A 170 -9.83 -5.06 4.07
N ARG A 171 -9.61 -6.30 3.63
CA ARG A 171 -10.16 -7.48 4.26
C ARG A 171 -9.10 -8.54 4.49
N ASN A 172 -9.24 -9.26 5.59
CA ASN A 172 -8.31 -10.30 6.01
C ASN A 172 -9.08 -11.53 6.45
N ARG A 173 -8.54 -12.72 6.19
CA ARG A 173 -9.00 -13.99 6.76
C ARG A 173 -7.85 -14.97 6.88
N VAL A 174 -8.07 -16.03 7.65
CA VAL A 174 -7.14 -17.16 7.79
C VAL A 174 -7.84 -18.43 7.34
N THR A 175 -7.16 -19.20 6.53
CA THR A 175 -7.57 -20.55 6.11
C THR A 175 -6.52 -21.56 6.58
N ILE A 176 -6.95 -22.65 7.18
CA ILE A 176 -6.08 -23.69 7.72
C ILE A 176 -6.54 -25.05 7.26
N ARG A 177 -5.57 -25.91 6.95
CA ARG A 177 -5.78 -27.31 6.61
C ARG A 177 -4.89 -28.17 7.49
N ASP A 178 -5.43 -29.26 7.98
CA ASP A 178 -4.65 -30.34 8.54
C ASP A 178 -4.00 -31.13 7.40
N ILE A 179 -2.68 -31.18 7.41
CA ILE A 179 -1.87 -31.95 6.46
C ILE A 179 -1.04 -33.02 7.17
N SER A 180 -1.46 -33.39 8.38
CA SER A 180 -0.73 -34.29 9.25
C SER A 180 -0.52 -35.66 8.62
N THR A 181 0.70 -36.14 8.74
CA THR A 181 1.08 -37.52 8.48
C THR A 181 1.72 -38.10 9.71
N VAL A 182 1.86 -39.42 9.80
CA VAL A 182 2.51 -40.12 10.94
C VAL A 182 3.91 -39.58 11.19
N SER A 183 4.66 -39.32 10.13
CA SER A 183 6.03 -38.81 10.23
C SER A 183 6.13 -37.30 10.43
N GLN A 184 5.07 -36.55 10.09
CA GLN A 184 5.08 -35.10 10.12
C GLN A 184 3.69 -34.54 10.36
N PRO A 185 3.24 -34.48 11.63
CA PRO A 185 2.01 -33.81 12.00
C PRO A 185 2.17 -32.29 11.82
N ALA A 186 1.29 -31.68 11.01
CA ALA A 186 1.41 -30.26 10.65
C ALA A 186 0.11 -29.66 10.17
N PHE A 187 -0.03 -28.34 10.35
CA PHE A 187 -1.06 -27.53 9.73
C PHE A 187 -0.48 -26.69 8.59
N GLN A 188 -1.19 -26.62 7.47
CA GLN A 188 -0.93 -25.68 6.41
C GLN A 188 -1.84 -24.47 6.57
N ILE A 189 -1.25 -23.27 6.61
CA ILE A 189 -1.94 -22.03 6.94
C ILE A 189 -1.77 -21.02 5.82
N LYS A 190 -2.84 -20.31 5.49
CA LYS A 190 -2.81 -19.14 4.59
C LYS A 190 -3.49 -17.96 5.29
N ILE A 191 -2.75 -16.86 5.45
CA ILE A 191 -3.31 -15.58 5.85
C ILE A 191 -3.55 -14.78 4.57
N GLU A 192 -4.80 -14.47 4.29
CA GLU A 192 -5.20 -13.70 3.12
C GLU A 192 -5.40 -12.25 3.50
N SER A 193 -4.84 -11.35 2.71
CA SER A 193 -5.01 -9.91 2.84
C SER A 193 -5.29 -9.32 1.47
N GLU A 194 -6.37 -8.59 1.35
CA GLU A 194 -6.83 -8.00 0.10
C GLU A 194 -7.28 -6.57 0.33
N VAL A 195 -7.14 -5.74 -0.69
CA VAL A 195 -7.47 -4.32 -0.66
C VAL A 195 -8.33 -3.94 -1.86
N ALA A 196 -9.22 -2.97 -1.67
CA ALA A 196 -9.99 -2.37 -2.74
C ALA A 196 -10.19 -0.88 -2.49
N ALA A 197 -10.32 -0.08 -3.57
CA ALA A 197 -10.92 1.24 -3.46
C ALA A 197 -12.37 1.12 -2.96
N ALA A 198 -12.84 2.07 -2.17
CA ALA A 198 -14.16 1.99 -1.53
C ALA A 198 -15.32 1.80 -2.53
N ALA A 199 -15.18 2.32 -3.75
CA ALA A 199 -16.15 2.10 -4.84
C ALA A 199 -16.11 0.65 -5.34
N ALA A 200 -14.91 0.09 -5.59
CA ALA A 200 -14.70 -1.27 -6.08
C ALA A 200 -15.08 -2.32 -5.01
N ALA A 201 -14.81 -2.02 -3.73
CA ALA A 201 -15.17 -2.88 -2.60
C ALA A 201 -16.68 -3.19 -2.55
N LYS A 202 -17.55 -2.26 -2.95
CA LYS A 202 -19.00 -2.45 -3.03
C LYS A 202 -19.40 -3.52 -4.05
N HIS A 203 -18.56 -3.77 -5.04
CA HIS A 203 -18.75 -4.79 -6.07
C HIS A 203 -17.95 -6.07 -5.78
N GLY A 204 -17.26 -6.13 -4.65
CA GLY A 204 -16.43 -7.30 -4.28
C GLY A 204 -15.10 -7.39 -5.02
N GLU A 205 -14.67 -6.34 -5.70
CA GLU A 205 -13.46 -6.27 -6.51
C GLU A 205 -12.24 -5.96 -5.62
N PHE A 206 -11.74 -6.97 -4.92
CA PHE A 206 -10.56 -6.89 -4.07
C PHE A 206 -9.34 -7.50 -4.75
N GLU A 207 -8.18 -6.90 -4.52
CA GLU A 207 -6.89 -7.36 -5.01
C GLU A 207 -6.00 -7.78 -3.84
N ALA A 208 -5.21 -8.85 -4.03
CA ALA A 208 -4.28 -9.32 -3.03
C ALA A 208 -3.18 -8.28 -2.76
N VAL A 209 -2.83 -8.08 -1.49
CA VAL A 209 -1.77 -7.18 -1.07
C VAL A 209 -0.80 -7.90 -0.14
N ASP A 210 0.50 -7.63 -0.29
CA ASP A 210 1.59 -8.21 0.50
C ASP A 210 1.80 -7.50 1.86
N ARG A 211 0.72 -7.02 2.45
CA ARG A 211 0.72 -6.31 3.73
C ARG A 211 -0.32 -6.91 4.66
N ILE A 212 0.02 -6.96 5.94
CA ILE A 212 -0.88 -7.40 7.00
C ILE A 212 -1.17 -6.24 7.94
N PRO A 213 -2.41 -6.02 8.38
CA PRO A 213 -2.69 -5.08 9.45
C PRO A 213 -1.87 -5.40 10.69
N LYS A 214 -1.34 -4.37 11.35
CA LYS A 214 -0.45 -4.54 12.53
C LYS A 214 -1.09 -5.34 13.66
N GLU A 215 -2.41 -5.32 13.76
CA GLU A 215 -3.18 -6.12 14.72
C GLU A 215 -3.03 -7.62 14.50
N PHE A 216 -2.62 -8.08 13.31
CA PHE A 216 -2.39 -9.48 12.98
C PHE A 216 -0.91 -9.89 12.96
N GLU A 217 0.03 -8.95 13.16
CA GLU A 217 1.48 -9.26 13.11
C GLU A 217 1.87 -10.36 14.11
N GLY A 218 1.20 -10.41 15.27
CA GLY A 218 1.48 -11.39 16.33
C GLY A 218 1.00 -12.82 16.05
N ILE A 219 0.09 -13.02 15.07
CA ILE A 219 -0.55 -14.33 14.88
C ILE A 219 0.45 -15.45 14.56
N VAL A 220 1.46 -15.18 13.74
CA VAL A 220 2.47 -16.19 13.37
C VAL A 220 3.35 -16.55 14.57
N GLN A 221 3.74 -15.56 15.35
CA GLN A 221 4.52 -15.77 16.57
C GLN A 221 3.72 -16.57 17.61
N GLU A 222 2.43 -16.31 17.72
CA GLU A 222 1.56 -17.05 18.66
C GLU A 222 1.34 -18.48 18.19
N LEU A 223 1.13 -18.73 16.89
CA LEU A 223 1.08 -20.08 16.32
C LEU A 223 2.39 -20.83 16.59
N GLN A 224 3.54 -20.19 16.38
CA GLN A 224 4.84 -20.81 16.66
C GLN A 224 5.01 -21.15 18.14
N THR A 225 4.60 -20.28 19.03
CA THR A 225 4.79 -20.47 20.48
C THR A 225 3.84 -21.52 21.05
N ARG A 226 2.61 -21.62 20.53
CA ARG A 226 1.57 -22.47 21.12
C ARG A 226 1.38 -23.81 20.43
N ILE A 227 1.76 -23.93 19.17
CA ILE A 227 1.50 -25.14 18.37
C ILE A 227 2.81 -25.81 17.98
N GLY A 228 3.77 -25.03 17.46
CA GLY A 228 5.06 -25.58 17.08
C GLY A 228 5.75 -24.79 15.97
N LYS A 229 6.76 -25.37 15.36
CA LYS A 229 7.69 -24.68 14.46
C LYS A 229 7.03 -24.23 13.15
N VAL A 230 7.18 -22.95 12.83
CA VAL A 230 6.75 -22.38 11.54
C VAL A 230 7.82 -22.63 10.46
N ARG A 231 7.38 -23.06 9.29
CA ARG A 231 8.18 -23.23 8.06
C ARG A 231 7.50 -22.53 6.88
N ASN A 232 8.27 -21.80 6.09
CA ASN A 232 7.86 -21.15 4.85
C ASN A 232 8.15 -22.02 3.63
#